data_a80a27800b51e4effafe4a5e1895358e
#
_entry.id   a80a27800b51e4effafe4a5e1895358e
#
_cell.length_a   1.000
_cell.length_b   1.000
_cell.length_c   1.000
_cell.angle_alpha   90.00
_cell.angle_beta   90.00
_cell.angle_gamma   90.00
#
_symmetry.space_group_name_H-M   'P 1'
#
loop_
_entity.id
_entity.type
_entity.pdbx_description
1 polymer ?
#
loop_
_entity_poly.entity_id
_entity_poly.type
_entity_poly.pdbx_seq_one_letter_code
_entity_poly.pdbx_strand_id
1 'polypeptide(L)'
;MSNTQVSTAINWEIGPIFRAMLRNKVGAILIALQIAVTMTIIVNSVYIIVERSKEMQRDSGIDNENSFYLTSVGFAENYNVPIAVEEDMNALRALPGVVDAIQINAVPNSGSGWSMGLKTQAGVEYDGVGTAVYMVDDHGVNALDVEIIAGENFTPTDIGVRVVGQVKWPDKTILTKAMAENLFPDIPYQSVVGKTVYINDTDPMIVVGIIDKLQAPWVGWNNLENAMLSPERQDFESSRYFIRTEPGQRDNVMKQVEELLANSNKGRLIQDMRSIEETRERSYRGHTAMIKILSTVMIILTIVTALGIVGLASFSVNQRKKQIGTRRALGASQSAIVRYFMIENFLISSIGVILGAALTIGLNIILVNTFGLDRIDWFYIPIGMLVLWLVGQGAVFGPARKAANIPPALATRTV
;
A
#
# COMPACT_ATOMS: atom_id res chain seq x y z
N MET A 1 33.72 -49.50 -44.36
CA MET A 1 33.04 -48.17 -44.28
C MET A 1 32.75 -47.87 -42.82
N SER A 2 33.65 -47.12 -42.17
CA SER A 2 33.52 -46.76 -40.74
C SER A 2 32.70 -45.47 -40.63
N ASN A 3 31.54 -45.58 -40.04
CA ASN A 3 30.71 -44.43 -39.67
C ASN A 3 31.35 -43.70 -38.50
N THR A 4 32.09 -42.64 -38.77
CA THR A 4 32.54 -41.70 -37.75
C THR A 4 31.37 -40.79 -37.41
N GLN A 5 30.66 -41.10 -36.32
CA GLN A 5 29.74 -40.15 -35.71
C GLN A 5 30.54 -38.96 -35.19
N VAL A 6 30.45 -37.82 -35.83
CA VAL A 6 30.94 -36.54 -35.33
C VAL A 6 30.07 -36.14 -34.16
N SER A 7 30.55 -36.39 -32.96
CA SER A 7 30.00 -35.87 -31.73
C SER A 7 30.06 -34.33 -31.80
N THR A 8 28.92 -33.67 -32.04
CA THR A 8 28.74 -32.22 -31.91
C THR A 8 28.66 -31.87 -30.41
N ALA A 9 29.80 -32.01 -29.70
CA ALA A 9 29.93 -31.42 -28.39
C ALA A 9 29.77 -29.91 -28.51
N ILE A 10 28.72 -29.37 -27.89
CA ILE A 10 28.45 -27.91 -27.81
C ILE A 10 29.62 -27.33 -26.98
N ASN A 11 30.65 -26.89 -27.64
CA ASN A 11 31.77 -26.20 -26.98
C ASN A 11 31.26 -24.80 -26.56
N TRP A 12 30.92 -24.64 -25.26
CA TRP A 12 30.66 -23.38 -24.64
C TRP A 12 31.97 -22.59 -24.54
N GLU A 13 32.27 -21.69 -25.50
CA GLU A 13 33.51 -20.88 -25.52
C GLU A 13 33.54 -19.82 -24.40
N ILE A 14 33.17 -20.19 -23.15
CA ILE A 14 33.03 -19.24 -22.01
C ILE A 14 34.40 -18.60 -21.69
N GLY A 15 35.49 -19.37 -21.63
CA GLY A 15 36.79 -18.83 -21.30
C GLY A 15 37.35 -17.82 -22.29
N PRO A 16 37.30 -18.08 -23.60
CA PRO A 16 37.63 -17.09 -24.63
C PRO A 16 36.73 -15.84 -24.60
N ILE A 17 35.42 -16.01 -24.38
CA ILE A 17 34.48 -14.89 -24.27
C ILE A 17 34.81 -13.99 -23.08
N PHE A 18 35.05 -14.58 -21.90
CA PHE A 18 35.42 -13.85 -20.70
C PHE A 18 36.75 -13.07 -20.88
N ARG A 19 37.74 -13.65 -21.51
CA ARG A 19 39.02 -12.96 -21.85
C ARG A 19 38.80 -11.80 -22.83
N ALA A 20 37.93 -11.99 -23.82
CA ALA A 20 37.59 -10.93 -24.78
C ALA A 20 36.83 -9.76 -24.10
N MET A 21 35.94 -10.04 -23.14
CA MET A 21 35.25 -9.06 -22.32
C MET A 21 36.24 -8.23 -21.47
N LEU A 22 37.24 -8.86 -20.86
CA LEU A 22 38.29 -8.19 -20.07
C LEU A 22 39.15 -7.24 -20.92
N ARG A 23 39.24 -7.44 -22.23
CA ARG A 23 39.92 -6.50 -23.17
C ARG A 23 39.14 -5.23 -23.45
N ASN A 24 37.79 -5.28 -23.38
CA ASN A 24 36.92 -4.11 -23.58
C ASN A 24 36.17 -3.79 -22.28
N LYS A 25 36.91 -3.46 -21.23
CA LYS A 25 36.40 -3.33 -19.85
C LYS A 25 35.35 -2.25 -19.70
N VAL A 26 35.49 -1.10 -20.38
CA VAL A 26 34.64 0.08 -20.18
C VAL A 26 33.19 -0.23 -20.51
N GLY A 27 32.93 -0.81 -21.68
CA GLY A 27 31.55 -1.15 -22.08
C GLY A 27 30.89 -2.17 -21.16
N ALA A 28 31.65 -3.24 -20.77
CA ALA A 28 31.15 -4.26 -19.88
C ALA A 28 30.83 -3.71 -18.46
N ILE A 29 31.71 -2.87 -17.92
CA ILE A 29 31.50 -2.22 -16.62
C ILE A 29 30.28 -1.30 -16.65
N LEU A 30 30.13 -0.48 -17.69
CA LEU A 30 28.99 0.42 -17.82
C LEU A 30 27.65 -0.32 -17.86
N ILE A 31 27.54 -1.41 -18.66
CA ILE A 31 26.32 -2.25 -18.70
C ILE A 31 26.09 -2.91 -17.33
N ALA A 32 27.12 -3.52 -16.74
CA ALA A 32 26.98 -4.18 -15.45
C ALA A 32 26.51 -3.20 -14.36
N LEU A 33 27.10 -1.99 -14.30
CA LEU A 33 26.71 -0.95 -13.37
C LEU A 33 25.27 -0.48 -13.63
N GLN A 34 24.92 -0.25 -14.89
CA GLN A 34 23.55 0.15 -15.27
C GLN A 34 22.53 -0.91 -14.86
N ILE A 35 22.79 -2.20 -15.11
CA ILE A 35 21.92 -3.31 -14.69
C ILE A 35 21.84 -3.34 -13.16
N ALA A 36 22.95 -3.16 -12.45
CA ALA A 36 22.99 -3.18 -10.99
C ALA A 36 22.10 -2.06 -10.39
N VAL A 37 22.25 -0.83 -10.86
CA VAL A 37 21.42 0.31 -10.43
C VAL A 37 19.95 0.08 -10.77
N THR A 38 19.66 -0.36 -11.99
CA THR A 38 18.29 -0.66 -12.43
C THR A 38 17.66 -1.74 -11.58
N MET A 39 18.37 -2.82 -11.27
CA MET A 39 17.89 -3.89 -10.40
C MET A 39 17.57 -3.37 -9.00
N THR A 40 18.48 -2.59 -8.42
CA THR A 40 18.31 -2.02 -7.09
C THR A 40 17.03 -1.19 -7.00
N ILE A 41 16.78 -0.33 -7.98
CA ILE A 41 15.59 0.53 -8.01
C ILE A 41 14.34 -0.29 -8.29
N ILE A 42 14.33 -1.15 -9.30
CA ILE A 42 13.14 -1.92 -9.70
C ILE A 42 12.70 -2.83 -8.56
N VAL A 43 13.60 -3.60 -7.96
CA VAL A 43 13.22 -4.59 -6.92
C VAL A 43 12.65 -3.89 -5.68
N ASN A 44 13.29 -2.81 -5.20
CA ASN A 44 12.76 -2.05 -4.08
C ASN A 44 11.44 -1.33 -4.45
N SER A 45 11.30 -0.82 -5.68
CA SER A 45 10.05 -0.21 -6.13
C SER A 45 8.89 -1.21 -6.18
N VAL A 46 9.12 -2.42 -6.72
CA VAL A 46 8.09 -3.48 -6.74
C VAL A 46 7.66 -3.84 -5.33
N TYR A 47 8.61 -4.01 -4.40
CA TYR A 47 8.32 -4.25 -3.00
C TYR A 47 7.43 -3.15 -2.41
N ILE A 48 7.82 -1.87 -2.55
CA ILE A 48 7.04 -0.73 -2.04
C ILE A 48 5.64 -0.69 -2.66
N ILE A 49 5.52 -0.92 -3.98
CA ILE A 49 4.22 -0.94 -4.67
C ILE A 49 3.32 -2.03 -4.11
N VAL A 50 3.85 -3.23 -3.89
CA VAL A 50 3.07 -4.36 -3.36
C VAL A 50 2.61 -4.05 -1.93
N GLU A 51 3.50 -3.56 -1.06
CA GLU A 51 3.13 -3.22 0.33
C GLU A 51 2.07 -2.10 0.37
N ARG A 52 2.25 -1.02 -0.40
CA ARG A 52 1.24 0.06 -0.48
C ARG A 52 -0.09 -0.42 -1.06
N SER A 53 -0.05 -1.35 -2.03
CA SER A 53 -1.28 -1.94 -2.59
C SER A 53 -2.00 -2.82 -1.57
N LYS A 54 -1.28 -3.59 -0.73
CA LYS A 54 -1.87 -4.35 0.38
C LYS A 54 -2.51 -3.41 1.40
N GLU A 55 -1.83 -2.33 1.77
CA GLU A 55 -2.39 -1.33 2.70
C GLU A 55 -3.69 -0.71 2.17
N MET A 56 -3.74 -0.39 0.88
CA MET A 56 -4.95 0.15 0.24
C MET A 56 -6.10 -0.86 0.16
N GLN A 57 -5.82 -2.16 0.20
CA GLN A 57 -6.80 -3.23 0.16
C GLN A 57 -7.25 -3.72 1.54
N ARG A 58 -6.68 -3.17 2.64
CA ARG A 58 -7.10 -3.52 3.99
C ARG A 58 -8.58 -3.23 4.17
N ASP A 59 -9.27 -4.18 4.77
CA ASP A 59 -10.67 -4.01 5.17
C ASP A 59 -10.78 -2.97 6.28
N SER A 60 -11.65 -1.98 6.11
CA SER A 60 -11.85 -0.89 7.07
C SER A 60 -12.70 -1.29 8.28
N GLY A 61 -13.41 -2.41 8.18
CA GLY A 61 -14.36 -2.88 9.18
C GLY A 61 -15.75 -2.26 9.07
N ILE A 62 -16.00 -1.42 8.04
CA ILE A 62 -17.32 -0.77 7.81
C ILE A 62 -17.76 -0.97 6.35
N ASP A 63 -19.06 -0.78 6.09
CA ASP A 63 -19.59 -0.78 4.72
C ASP A 63 -19.16 0.49 3.96
N ASN A 64 -18.09 0.38 3.17
CA ASN A 64 -17.55 1.52 2.41
C ASN A 64 -18.43 1.93 1.23
N GLU A 65 -19.13 0.98 0.61
CA GLU A 65 -19.91 1.24 -0.61
C GLU A 65 -21.23 1.93 -0.33
N ASN A 66 -21.88 1.57 0.78
CA ASN A 66 -23.22 2.02 1.09
C ASN A 66 -23.27 3.06 2.22
N SER A 67 -22.13 3.58 2.65
CA SER A 67 -22.07 4.58 3.71
C SER A 67 -21.53 5.91 3.21
N PHE A 68 -21.98 6.98 3.86
CA PHE A 68 -21.51 8.34 3.65
C PHE A 68 -21.58 9.16 4.94
N TYR A 69 -20.95 10.31 4.96
CA TYR A 69 -21.04 11.24 6.06
C TYR A 69 -21.18 12.68 5.57
N LEU A 70 -21.63 13.55 6.45
CA LEU A 70 -21.69 14.98 6.28
C LEU A 70 -21.34 15.69 7.58
N THR A 71 -21.11 16.99 7.51
CA THR A 71 -20.91 17.84 8.70
C THR A 71 -21.99 18.91 8.74
N SER A 72 -22.68 19.03 9.87
CA SER A 72 -23.63 20.07 10.19
C SER A 72 -22.98 21.06 11.15
N VAL A 73 -22.93 22.34 10.80
CA VAL A 73 -22.34 23.40 11.62
C VAL A 73 -23.41 24.42 11.99
N GLY A 74 -23.77 24.48 13.26
CA GLY A 74 -24.69 25.49 13.80
C GLY A 74 -24.01 26.87 13.87
N PHE A 75 -24.67 27.93 13.42
CA PHE A 75 -24.18 29.30 13.48
C PHE A 75 -25.18 30.30 14.06
N ALA A 76 -26.44 29.93 14.23
CA ALA A 76 -27.40 30.82 14.85
C ALA A 76 -27.19 30.91 16.38
N GLU A 77 -27.35 32.09 16.96
CA GLU A 77 -27.13 32.32 18.41
C GLU A 77 -27.98 31.40 19.33
N ASN A 78 -29.12 30.93 18.85
CA ASN A 78 -30.02 30.05 19.60
C ASN A 78 -30.03 28.61 19.07
N TYR A 79 -28.98 28.21 18.32
CA TYR A 79 -28.87 26.84 17.81
C TYR A 79 -28.55 25.87 18.96
N ASN A 80 -29.51 25.00 19.24
CA ASN A 80 -29.38 23.98 20.27
C ASN A 80 -28.92 22.66 19.61
N VAL A 81 -27.65 22.32 19.79
CA VAL A 81 -27.02 21.14 19.14
C VAL A 81 -27.69 19.84 19.58
N PRO A 82 -27.88 19.52 20.86
CA PRO A 82 -28.52 18.28 21.29
C PRO A 82 -29.90 18.06 20.67
N ILE A 83 -30.73 19.10 20.66
CA ILE A 83 -32.09 19.03 20.07
C ILE A 83 -32.01 18.82 18.55
N ALA A 84 -31.17 19.61 17.88
CA ALA A 84 -30.99 19.49 16.43
C ALA A 84 -30.47 18.11 16.01
N VAL A 85 -29.52 17.54 16.75
CA VAL A 85 -29.00 16.20 16.49
C VAL A 85 -30.07 15.13 16.69
N GLU A 86 -30.88 15.23 17.75
CA GLU A 86 -31.94 14.26 18.00
C GLU A 86 -33.02 14.31 16.91
N GLU A 87 -33.47 15.50 16.53
CA GLU A 87 -34.43 15.70 15.42
C GLU A 87 -33.87 15.16 14.10
N ASP A 88 -32.59 15.44 13.80
CA ASP A 88 -31.96 14.99 12.58
C ASP A 88 -31.81 13.47 12.55
N MET A 89 -31.33 12.84 13.65
CA MET A 89 -31.18 11.37 13.69
C MET A 89 -32.55 10.69 13.50
N ASN A 90 -33.63 11.21 14.11
CA ASN A 90 -34.96 10.68 13.92
C ASN A 90 -35.44 10.84 12.47
N ALA A 91 -35.20 11.99 11.85
CA ALA A 91 -35.59 12.26 10.48
C ALA A 91 -34.78 11.43 9.47
N LEU A 92 -33.47 11.31 9.68
CA LEU A 92 -32.59 10.54 8.81
C LEU A 92 -32.90 9.03 8.86
N ARG A 93 -33.11 8.47 10.04
CA ARG A 93 -33.51 7.06 10.22
C ARG A 93 -34.87 6.72 9.63
N ALA A 94 -35.75 7.74 9.49
CA ALA A 94 -37.08 7.58 8.87
C ALA A 94 -37.05 7.64 7.33
N LEU A 95 -35.93 8.04 6.70
CA LEU A 95 -35.84 8.11 5.24
C LEU A 95 -35.80 6.71 4.61
N PRO A 96 -36.57 6.47 3.54
CA PRO A 96 -36.49 5.23 2.79
C PRO A 96 -35.08 5.01 2.22
N GLY A 97 -34.54 3.81 2.40
CA GLY A 97 -33.19 3.45 1.95
C GLY A 97 -32.08 3.75 2.96
N VAL A 98 -32.39 4.36 4.11
CA VAL A 98 -31.46 4.48 5.25
C VAL A 98 -31.60 3.23 6.13
N VAL A 99 -30.48 2.58 6.42
CA VAL A 99 -30.41 1.47 7.37
C VAL A 99 -30.27 2.01 8.78
N ASP A 100 -29.34 2.96 8.99
CA ASP A 100 -29.14 3.65 10.25
C ASP A 100 -28.34 4.95 10.08
N ALA A 101 -28.38 5.83 11.10
CA ALA A 101 -27.65 7.08 11.14
C ALA A 101 -27.23 7.41 12.57
N ILE A 102 -26.03 7.98 12.74
CA ILE A 102 -25.46 8.39 14.03
C ILE A 102 -24.74 9.72 13.94
N GLN A 103 -24.66 10.42 15.06
CA GLN A 103 -23.63 11.45 15.25
C GLN A 103 -22.31 10.78 15.63
N ILE A 104 -21.20 11.22 15.05
CA ILE A 104 -19.87 10.65 15.28
C ILE A 104 -18.80 11.75 15.27
N ASN A 105 -17.75 11.61 16.09
CA ASN A 105 -16.64 12.57 16.12
C ASN A 105 -15.65 12.39 14.96
N ALA A 106 -15.48 11.17 14.52
CA ALA A 106 -14.49 10.78 13.52
C ALA A 106 -15.07 9.75 12.55
N VAL A 107 -14.53 9.68 11.34
CA VAL A 107 -14.89 8.67 10.35
C VAL A 107 -13.65 7.87 10.01
N PRO A 108 -13.73 6.54 9.91
CA PRO A 108 -12.61 5.70 9.50
C PRO A 108 -11.98 6.21 8.20
N ASN A 109 -10.65 6.20 8.15
CA ASN A 109 -9.89 6.64 6.97
C ASN A 109 -10.10 8.12 6.54
N SER A 110 -10.69 8.97 7.37
CA SER A 110 -10.95 10.39 7.00
C SER A 110 -9.75 11.33 7.19
N GLY A 111 -8.71 10.87 7.88
CA GLY A 111 -7.53 11.67 8.24
C GLY A 111 -7.72 12.59 9.45
N SER A 112 -8.93 12.64 10.04
CA SER A 112 -9.26 13.50 11.18
C SER A 112 -10.04 12.75 12.24
N GLY A 113 -9.59 12.82 13.49
CA GLY A 113 -10.22 12.14 14.62
C GLY A 113 -9.49 12.40 15.93
N TRP A 114 -9.86 11.65 16.97
CA TRP A 114 -9.23 11.69 18.26
C TRP A 114 -8.48 10.39 18.52
N SER A 115 -7.31 10.48 19.15
CA SER A 115 -6.55 9.34 19.67
C SER A 115 -6.23 9.54 21.13
N MET A 116 -6.30 8.45 21.90
CA MET A 116 -5.98 8.42 23.31
C MET A 116 -5.09 7.21 23.61
N GLY A 117 -4.49 7.16 24.79
CA GLY A 117 -3.83 5.98 25.33
C GLY A 117 -4.76 5.25 26.30
N LEU A 118 -4.98 3.96 26.09
CA LEU A 118 -5.63 3.10 27.08
C LEU A 118 -4.57 2.28 27.82
N LYS A 119 -4.80 2.08 29.14
CA LYS A 119 -3.91 1.36 30.06
C LYS A 119 -4.68 0.27 30.79
N THR A 120 -3.96 -0.75 31.24
CA THR A 120 -4.54 -1.82 32.08
C THR A 120 -4.50 -1.50 33.58
N GLN A 121 -3.74 -0.46 33.97
CA GLN A 121 -3.59 0.00 35.38
C GLN A 121 -3.64 1.53 35.41
N ALA A 122 -4.22 2.07 36.49
CA ALA A 122 -4.24 3.51 36.71
C ALA A 122 -2.85 4.01 37.10
N GLY A 123 -2.44 5.15 36.55
CA GLY A 123 -1.20 5.83 36.90
C GLY A 123 -0.46 6.37 35.66
N VAL A 124 0.31 7.44 35.89
CA VAL A 124 1.13 8.08 34.86
C VAL A 124 2.37 7.25 34.48
N GLU A 125 2.78 6.35 35.41
CA GLU A 125 3.95 5.48 35.25
C GLU A 125 3.75 4.31 34.28
N TYR A 126 2.51 4.04 33.89
CA TYR A 126 2.21 2.95 32.96
C TYR A 126 2.09 3.48 31.52
N ASP A 127 2.69 2.76 30.58
CA ASP A 127 2.56 3.08 29.17
C ASP A 127 1.17 2.75 28.65
N GLY A 128 0.60 3.65 27.85
CA GLY A 128 -0.70 3.44 27.22
C GLY A 128 -0.55 2.89 25.79
N VAL A 129 -1.47 2.00 25.43
CA VAL A 129 -1.63 1.57 24.03
C VAL A 129 -2.49 2.58 23.30
N GLY A 130 -1.99 3.14 22.20
CA GLY A 130 -2.72 4.13 21.40
C GLY A 130 -3.97 3.53 20.76
N THR A 131 -5.11 4.23 20.93
CA THR A 131 -6.42 3.88 20.38
C THR A 131 -7.05 5.05 19.65
N ALA A 132 -7.75 4.80 18.55
CA ALA A 132 -8.67 5.77 17.96
C ALA A 132 -9.97 5.78 18.75
N VAL A 133 -10.54 6.97 18.96
CA VAL A 133 -11.78 7.14 19.75
C VAL A 133 -12.92 7.49 18.81
N TYR A 134 -13.97 6.68 18.85
CA TYR A 134 -15.24 6.92 18.17
C TYR A 134 -16.34 7.13 19.21
N MET A 135 -16.91 8.33 19.23
CA MET A 135 -18.05 8.66 20.09
C MET A 135 -19.32 8.33 19.30
N VAL A 136 -20.12 7.43 19.84
CA VAL A 136 -21.31 6.90 19.19
C VAL A 136 -22.44 6.70 20.21
N ASP A 137 -23.67 6.66 19.74
CA ASP A 137 -24.81 6.19 20.53
C ASP A 137 -25.02 4.66 20.42
N ASP A 138 -26.12 4.16 20.96
CA ASP A 138 -26.50 2.74 20.91
C ASP A 138 -26.78 2.20 19.50
N HIS A 139 -26.96 3.08 18.52
CA HIS A 139 -27.02 2.76 17.09
C HIS A 139 -25.65 2.60 16.43
N GLY A 140 -24.57 2.97 17.13
CA GLY A 140 -23.21 3.03 16.58
C GLY A 140 -22.76 1.76 15.91
N VAL A 141 -22.97 0.61 16.53
CA VAL A 141 -22.61 -0.70 16.03
C VAL A 141 -23.35 -1.00 14.71
N ASN A 142 -24.66 -0.74 14.68
CA ASN A 142 -25.49 -0.96 13.50
C ASN A 142 -25.16 0.03 12.36
N ALA A 143 -25.00 1.31 12.67
CA ALA A 143 -24.69 2.32 11.66
C ALA A 143 -23.31 2.12 11.02
N LEU A 144 -22.31 1.70 11.80
CA LEU A 144 -20.96 1.40 11.30
C LEU A 144 -20.84 0.03 10.62
N ASP A 145 -21.88 -0.80 10.68
CA ASP A 145 -21.87 -2.19 10.17
C ASP A 145 -20.77 -3.07 10.81
N VAL A 146 -20.47 -2.85 12.08
CA VAL A 146 -19.45 -3.61 12.81
C VAL A 146 -20.08 -4.76 13.59
N GLU A 147 -19.40 -5.91 13.62
CA GLU A 147 -19.87 -7.11 14.31
C GLU A 147 -19.37 -7.15 15.76
N ILE A 148 -20.27 -7.35 16.73
CA ILE A 148 -19.90 -7.66 18.10
C ILE A 148 -19.56 -9.15 18.17
N ILE A 149 -18.29 -9.46 18.45
CA ILE A 149 -17.77 -10.83 18.54
C ILE A 149 -17.67 -11.36 19.99
N ALA A 150 -17.83 -10.49 20.99
CA ALA A 150 -17.93 -10.84 22.41
C ALA A 150 -18.61 -9.71 23.18
N GLY A 151 -19.33 -10.05 24.26
CA GLY A 151 -20.02 -9.07 25.09
C GLY A 151 -21.32 -8.55 24.45
N GLU A 152 -21.64 -7.27 24.72
CA GLU A 152 -22.90 -6.65 24.32
C GLU A 152 -22.70 -5.21 23.84
N ASN A 153 -23.72 -4.65 23.17
CA ASN A 153 -23.75 -3.26 22.74
C ASN A 153 -24.09 -2.32 23.91
N PHE A 154 -23.89 -1.03 23.72
CA PHE A 154 -24.40 0.00 24.61
C PHE A 154 -25.94 -0.01 24.63
N THR A 155 -26.49 0.32 25.79
CA THR A 155 -27.92 0.58 25.95
C THR A 155 -28.18 2.09 25.87
N PRO A 156 -29.42 2.55 25.56
CA PRO A 156 -29.75 3.98 25.57
C PRO A 156 -29.42 4.71 26.87
N THR A 157 -29.41 3.99 28.00
CA THR A 157 -29.08 4.54 29.33
C THR A 157 -27.58 4.75 29.54
N ASP A 158 -26.73 4.17 28.71
CA ASP A 158 -25.28 4.34 28.79
C ASP A 158 -24.80 5.60 28.06
N ILE A 159 -25.65 6.18 27.20
CA ILE A 159 -25.29 7.28 26.30
C ILE A 159 -25.23 8.60 27.08
N GLY A 160 -24.01 9.12 27.24
CA GLY A 160 -23.75 10.44 27.79
C GLY A 160 -23.77 11.56 26.73
N VAL A 161 -23.61 12.79 27.21
CA VAL A 161 -23.40 13.97 26.34
C VAL A 161 -22.06 14.60 26.70
N ARG A 162 -21.17 14.68 25.73
CA ARG A 162 -19.87 15.34 25.88
C ARG A 162 -19.98 16.80 25.50
N VAL A 163 -19.67 17.67 26.45
CA VAL A 163 -19.61 19.12 26.24
C VAL A 163 -18.16 19.59 26.09
N VAL A 164 -17.98 20.77 25.49
CA VAL A 164 -16.65 21.39 25.36
C VAL A 164 -16.00 21.57 26.74
N GLY A 165 -14.76 21.12 26.89
CA GLY A 165 -14.00 21.21 28.14
C GLY A 165 -14.28 20.09 29.13
N GLN A 166 -15.14 19.12 28.83
CA GLN A 166 -15.35 17.97 29.68
C GLN A 166 -14.10 17.05 29.68
N VAL A 167 -13.58 16.75 30.85
CA VAL A 167 -12.39 15.92 31.04
C VAL A 167 -12.77 14.47 31.32
N LYS A 168 -13.86 14.23 32.09
CA LYS A 168 -14.27 12.89 32.52
C LYS A 168 -14.83 12.06 31.36
N TRP A 169 -14.38 10.81 31.28
CA TRP A 169 -14.86 9.83 30.32
C TRP A 169 -16.01 8.98 30.86
N PRO A 170 -16.82 8.34 29.99
CA PRO A 170 -17.83 7.36 30.39
C PRO A 170 -17.18 6.16 31.08
N ASP A 171 -17.98 5.45 31.85
CA ASP A 171 -17.55 4.26 32.61
C ASP A 171 -17.59 2.96 31.81
N LYS A 172 -18.01 3.01 30.53
CA LYS A 172 -18.10 1.87 29.63
C LYS A 172 -17.39 2.15 28.28
N THR A 173 -16.90 1.09 27.66
CA THR A 173 -16.31 1.14 26.30
C THR A 173 -16.49 -0.18 25.59
N ILE A 174 -16.52 -0.12 24.25
CA ILE A 174 -16.37 -1.29 23.37
C ILE A 174 -15.02 -1.15 22.67
N LEU A 175 -14.25 -2.23 22.57
CA LEU A 175 -12.93 -2.23 21.94
C LEU A 175 -12.96 -3.04 20.64
N THR A 176 -12.05 -2.73 19.71
CA THR A 176 -11.75 -3.66 18.63
C THR A 176 -10.97 -4.85 19.18
N LYS A 177 -11.08 -5.99 18.48
CA LYS A 177 -10.30 -7.18 18.81
C LYS A 177 -8.79 -6.88 18.85
N ALA A 178 -8.26 -6.15 17.88
CA ALA A 178 -6.85 -5.75 17.86
C ALA A 178 -6.46 -4.94 19.09
N MET A 179 -7.33 -4.00 19.54
CA MET A 179 -7.08 -3.22 20.75
C MET A 179 -7.10 -4.09 22.01
N ALA A 180 -8.03 -5.03 22.10
CA ALA A 180 -8.12 -5.95 23.23
C ALA A 180 -6.89 -6.86 23.33
N GLU A 181 -6.42 -7.41 22.20
CA GLU A 181 -5.22 -8.24 22.12
C GLU A 181 -3.94 -7.46 22.43
N ASN A 182 -3.85 -6.19 22.02
CA ASN A 182 -2.70 -5.32 22.31
C ASN A 182 -2.65 -4.89 23.77
N LEU A 183 -3.80 -4.68 24.42
CA LEU A 183 -3.86 -4.35 25.86
C LEU A 183 -3.62 -5.57 26.75
N PHE A 184 -4.10 -6.73 26.35
CA PHE A 184 -4.09 -7.96 27.14
C PHE A 184 -3.53 -9.13 26.33
N PRO A 185 -2.23 -9.12 25.99
CA PRO A 185 -1.64 -10.12 25.10
C PRO A 185 -1.64 -11.54 25.67
N ASP A 186 -1.76 -11.69 26.99
CA ASP A 186 -1.66 -12.99 27.66
C ASP A 186 -3.01 -13.72 27.81
N ILE A 187 -4.12 -13.10 27.39
CA ILE A 187 -5.46 -13.69 27.49
C ILE A 187 -6.24 -13.58 26.18
N PRO A 188 -7.17 -14.50 25.91
CA PRO A 188 -8.05 -14.40 24.76
C PRO A 188 -8.92 -13.13 24.80
N TYR A 189 -9.16 -12.49 23.66
CA TYR A 189 -9.95 -11.25 23.59
C TYR A 189 -11.36 -11.38 24.22
N GLN A 190 -11.99 -12.56 24.15
CA GLN A 190 -13.29 -12.81 24.79
C GLN A 190 -13.26 -12.60 26.31
N SER A 191 -12.11 -12.88 26.95
CA SER A 191 -11.91 -12.73 28.39
C SER A 191 -11.62 -11.27 28.80
N VAL A 192 -11.53 -10.35 27.84
CA VAL A 192 -11.35 -8.92 28.10
C VAL A 192 -12.68 -8.24 28.46
N VAL A 193 -13.82 -8.81 28.05
CA VAL A 193 -15.15 -8.33 28.45
C VAL A 193 -15.27 -8.38 29.97
N GLY A 194 -15.74 -7.29 30.58
CA GLY A 194 -15.86 -7.09 32.03
C GLY A 194 -14.58 -6.60 32.72
N LYS A 195 -13.44 -6.49 31.99
CA LYS A 195 -12.22 -5.91 32.58
C LYS A 195 -12.28 -4.39 32.56
N THR A 196 -11.56 -3.79 33.50
CA THR A 196 -11.38 -2.35 33.60
C THR A 196 -10.14 -1.94 32.82
N VAL A 197 -10.27 -0.91 31.99
CA VAL A 197 -9.19 -0.18 31.32
C VAL A 197 -9.22 1.28 31.79
N TYR A 198 -8.11 1.98 31.68
CA TYR A 198 -7.97 3.35 32.14
C TYR A 198 -7.62 4.29 30.98
N ILE A 199 -8.34 5.41 30.87
CA ILE A 199 -8.07 6.51 29.98
C ILE A 199 -7.71 7.75 30.79
N ASN A 200 -6.98 8.74 30.24
CA ASN A 200 -6.49 9.90 30.98
C ASN A 200 -5.78 9.51 32.29
N ASP A 201 -5.02 8.42 32.29
CA ASP A 201 -4.27 7.88 33.41
C ASP A 201 -5.12 7.36 34.60
N THR A 202 -6.29 7.88 34.86
CA THR A 202 -7.08 7.59 36.09
C THR A 202 -8.53 7.23 35.81
N ASP A 203 -9.11 7.58 34.69
CA ASP A 203 -10.54 7.38 34.44
C ASP A 203 -10.82 5.91 34.08
N PRO A 204 -11.52 5.14 34.96
CA PRO A 204 -11.79 3.74 34.69
C PRO A 204 -12.94 3.59 33.70
N MET A 205 -12.82 2.63 32.79
CA MET A 205 -13.86 2.21 31.85
C MET A 205 -13.98 0.69 31.87
N ILE A 206 -15.19 0.16 31.92
CA ILE A 206 -15.45 -1.28 31.85
C ILE A 206 -15.62 -1.63 30.34
N VAL A 207 -14.91 -2.63 29.87
CA VAL A 207 -15.08 -3.17 28.52
C VAL A 207 -16.36 -4.01 28.49
N VAL A 208 -17.41 -3.51 27.82
CA VAL A 208 -18.71 -4.20 27.74
C VAL A 208 -18.84 -5.07 26.49
N GLY A 209 -18.09 -4.75 25.43
CA GLY A 209 -18.12 -5.50 24.18
C GLY A 209 -16.80 -5.45 23.43
N ILE A 210 -16.65 -6.39 22.51
CA ILE A 210 -15.54 -6.45 21.57
C ILE A 210 -16.14 -6.53 20.17
N ILE A 211 -15.73 -5.64 19.27
CA ILE A 211 -16.03 -5.68 17.84
C ILE A 211 -14.88 -6.29 17.06
N ASP A 212 -15.18 -6.91 15.92
CA ASP A 212 -14.15 -7.57 15.13
C ASP A 212 -13.11 -6.56 14.61
N LYS A 213 -13.53 -5.55 13.89
CA LYS A 213 -12.63 -4.59 13.25
C LYS A 213 -13.26 -3.20 13.12
N LEU A 214 -12.44 -2.18 13.31
CA LEU A 214 -12.73 -0.80 12.94
C LEU A 214 -11.40 -0.06 12.78
N GLN A 215 -11.12 0.46 11.59
CA GLN A 215 -9.88 1.18 11.35
C GLN A 215 -9.92 2.59 11.93
N ALA A 216 -8.76 3.07 12.37
CA ALA A 216 -8.56 4.46 12.78
C ALA A 216 -8.75 5.44 11.60
N PRO A 217 -8.96 6.74 11.88
CA PRO A 217 -9.06 7.76 10.85
C PRO A 217 -7.80 7.92 9.98
N TRP A 218 -6.62 7.56 10.49
CA TRP A 218 -5.31 7.80 9.88
C TRP A 218 -4.72 6.53 9.27
N VAL A 219 -4.79 6.39 7.95
CA VAL A 219 -4.36 5.20 7.20
C VAL A 219 -2.86 4.84 7.36
N GLY A 220 -2.01 5.78 7.73
CA GLY A 220 -0.58 5.57 7.99
C GLY A 220 -0.22 5.37 9.46
N TRP A 221 -1.20 5.21 10.34
CA TRP A 221 -0.94 5.02 11.76
C TRP A 221 -0.58 3.57 12.09
N ASN A 222 0.44 3.36 12.94
CA ASN A 222 0.90 2.01 13.29
C ASN A 222 -0.17 1.20 14.05
N ASN A 223 -1.05 1.89 14.78
CA ASN A 223 -2.15 1.29 15.54
C ASN A 223 -3.48 1.36 14.76
N LEU A 224 -3.45 1.17 13.43
CA LEU A 224 -4.59 1.40 12.54
C LEU A 224 -5.86 0.65 12.96
N GLU A 225 -5.74 -0.56 13.51
CA GLU A 225 -6.87 -1.39 13.90
C GLU A 225 -7.21 -1.24 15.41
N ASN A 226 -6.48 -0.40 16.14
CA ASN A 226 -6.77 -0.10 17.53
C ASN A 226 -7.82 0.99 17.61
N ALA A 227 -9.05 0.63 17.91
CA ALA A 227 -10.13 1.57 18.11
C ALA A 227 -10.98 1.22 19.33
N MET A 228 -11.59 2.24 19.90
CA MET A 228 -12.60 2.14 20.95
C MET A 228 -13.86 2.91 20.56
N LEU A 229 -15.00 2.40 20.96
CA LEU A 229 -16.27 3.12 20.95
C LEU A 229 -16.53 3.68 22.36
N SER A 230 -16.90 4.95 22.41
CA SER A 230 -17.30 5.66 23.65
C SER A 230 -18.78 6.01 23.55
N PRO A 231 -19.62 5.67 24.56
CA PRO A 231 -21.06 5.87 24.51
C PRO A 231 -21.42 7.34 24.80
N GLU A 232 -21.15 8.22 23.82
CA GLU A 232 -21.37 9.65 23.97
C GLU A 232 -21.88 10.30 22.69
N ARG A 233 -22.84 11.19 22.83
CA ARG A 233 -23.19 12.21 21.84
C ARG A 233 -22.39 13.48 22.12
N GLN A 234 -22.18 14.32 21.10
CA GLN A 234 -21.38 15.54 21.22
C GLN A 234 -22.28 16.76 21.19
N ASP A 235 -22.09 17.65 22.16
CA ASP A 235 -22.66 19.01 22.15
C ASP A 235 -21.60 20.00 21.72
N PHE A 236 -21.23 19.92 20.40
CA PHE A 236 -20.29 20.82 19.76
C PHE A 236 -20.96 21.48 18.58
N GLU A 237 -20.65 22.75 18.30
CA GLU A 237 -21.20 23.51 17.17
C GLU A 237 -21.10 22.77 15.82
N SER A 238 -20.05 21.97 15.64
CA SER A 238 -19.86 21.14 14.47
C SER A 238 -20.18 19.67 14.80
N SER A 239 -21.22 19.15 14.20
CA SER A 239 -21.67 17.75 14.34
C SER A 239 -21.49 17.00 13.03
N ARG A 240 -20.83 15.85 13.10
CA ARG A 240 -20.68 14.96 11.95
C ARG A 240 -21.73 13.87 12.02
N TYR A 241 -22.42 13.62 10.91
CA TYR A 241 -23.41 12.55 10.79
C TYR A 241 -22.88 11.48 9.87
N PHE A 242 -22.92 10.24 10.31
CA PHE A 242 -22.58 9.05 9.54
C PHE A 242 -23.88 8.30 9.22
N ILE A 243 -24.11 8.00 7.96
CA ILE A 243 -25.32 7.35 7.48
C ILE A 243 -24.95 6.09 6.69
N ARG A 244 -25.57 4.96 7.05
CA ARG A 244 -25.53 3.72 6.30
C ARG A 244 -26.85 3.55 5.54
N THR A 245 -26.75 3.17 4.28
CA THR A 245 -27.89 2.97 3.39
C THR A 245 -28.03 1.53 2.97
N GLU A 246 -29.19 1.16 2.47
CA GLU A 246 -29.38 -0.09 1.77
C GLU A 246 -28.47 -0.16 0.53
N PRO A 247 -28.03 -1.38 0.12
CA PRO A 247 -27.15 -1.55 -1.03
C PRO A 247 -27.68 -0.86 -2.28
N GLY A 248 -26.82 -0.03 -2.89
CA GLY A 248 -27.12 0.72 -4.12
C GLY A 248 -28.01 1.95 -3.94
N GLN A 249 -28.43 2.31 -2.72
CA GLN A 249 -29.27 3.50 -2.46
C GLN A 249 -28.47 4.74 -2.06
N ARG A 250 -27.16 4.63 -1.79
CA ARG A 250 -26.33 5.71 -1.25
C ARG A 250 -26.50 7.04 -1.97
N ASP A 251 -26.31 7.07 -3.29
CA ASP A 251 -26.32 8.33 -4.05
C ASP A 251 -27.71 8.98 -4.13
N ASN A 252 -28.75 8.16 -4.06
CA ASN A 252 -30.14 8.64 -3.99
C ASN A 252 -30.44 9.20 -2.59
N VAL A 253 -30.05 8.48 -1.54
CA VAL A 253 -30.22 8.92 -0.15
C VAL A 253 -29.41 10.18 0.14
N MET A 254 -28.17 10.30 -0.37
CA MET A 254 -27.37 11.52 -0.21
C MET A 254 -28.13 12.76 -0.68
N LYS A 255 -28.79 12.70 -1.83
CA LYS A 255 -29.60 13.83 -2.34
C LYS A 255 -30.80 14.14 -1.44
N GLN A 256 -31.49 13.09 -0.98
CA GLN A 256 -32.65 13.28 -0.07
C GLN A 256 -32.21 13.86 1.28
N VAL A 257 -31.09 13.44 1.81
CA VAL A 257 -30.49 13.93 3.07
C VAL A 257 -30.09 15.40 2.94
N GLU A 258 -29.44 15.78 1.82
CA GLU A 258 -29.09 17.18 1.56
C GLU A 258 -30.36 18.09 1.55
N GLU A 259 -31.40 17.69 0.83
CA GLU A 259 -32.65 18.41 0.75
C GLU A 259 -33.39 18.46 2.10
N LEU A 260 -33.49 17.32 2.81
CA LEU A 260 -34.12 17.22 4.11
C LEU A 260 -33.46 18.18 5.12
N LEU A 261 -32.11 18.09 5.25
CA LEU A 261 -31.39 18.86 6.26
C LEU A 261 -31.29 20.35 5.92
N ALA A 262 -31.24 20.73 4.64
CA ALA A 262 -31.28 22.11 4.21
C ALA A 262 -32.63 22.79 4.52
N ASN A 263 -33.73 22.02 4.53
CA ASN A 263 -35.06 22.52 4.78
C ASN A 263 -35.49 22.46 6.25
N SER A 264 -34.89 21.59 7.07
CA SER A 264 -35.29 21.35 8.46
C SER A 264 -34.86 22.47 9.42
N ASN A 265 -33.68 23.03 9.29
CA ASN A 265 -33.18 24.11 10.15
C ASN A 265 -32.27 25.05 9.38
N LYS A 266 -32.65 26.32 9.30
CA LYS A 266 -31.92 27.37 8.58
C LYS A 266 -30.78 28.02 9.40
N GLY A 267 -30.64 27.67 10.68
CA GLY A 267 -29.59 28.17 11.56
C GLY A 267 -28.27 27.39 11.49
N ARG A 268 -28.09 26.56 10.45
CA ARG A 268 -26.88 25.72 10.25
C ARG A 268 -26.45 25.67 8.79
N LEU A 269 -25.21 25.25 8.60
CA LEU A 269 -24.62 24.96 7.30
C LEU A 269 -24.33 23.47 7.20
N ILE A 270 -24.74 22.83 6.10
CA ILE A 270 -24.37 21.46 5.76
C ILE A 270 -23.18 21.52 4.82
N GLN A 271 -22.13 20.80 5.14
CA GLN A 271 -20.89 20.77 4.37
C GLN A 271 -20.24 19.38 4.40
N ASP A 272 -19.23 19.18 3.55
CA ASP A 272 -18.41 17.97 3.50
C ASP A 272 -19.18 16.66 3.32
N MET A 273 -20.33 16.68 2.60
CA MET A 273 -21.03 15.45 2.27
C MET A 273 -20.19 14.60 1.32
N ARG A 274 -19.82 13.39 1.76
CA ARG A 274 -18.94 12.49 1.01
C ARG A 274 -19.23 11.02 1.30
N SER A 275 -19.10 10.19 0.27
CA SER A 275 -19.11 8.73 0.48
C SER A 275 -17.85 8.28 1.23
N ILE A 276 -17.96 7.14 1.91
CA ILE A 276 -16.79 6.53 2.56
C ILE A 276 -15.78 6.06 1.52
N GLU A 277 -16.23 5.58 0.38
CA GLU A 277 -15.38 5.22 -0.75
C GLU A 277 -14.52 6.41 -1.23
N GLU A 278 -15.13 7.58 -1.49
CA GLU A 278 -14.38 8.80 -1.87
C GLU A 278 -13.40 9.24 -0.77
N THR A 279 -13.81 9.13 0.48
CA THR A 279 -12.96 9.45 1.64
C THR A 279 -11.74 8.56 1.70
N ARG A 280 -11.93 7.26 1.49
CA ARG A 280 -10.85 6.27 1.43
C ARG A 280 -9.91 6.55 0.26
N GLU A 281 -10.42 6.82 -0.94
CA GLU A 281 -9.60 7.19 -2.10
C GLU A 281 -8.73 8.43 -1.81
N ARG A 282 -9.30 9.44 -1.16
CA ARG A 282 -8.58 10.67 -0.78
C ARG A 282 -7.46 10.38 0.20
N SER A 283 -7.70 9.54 1.20
CA SER A 283 -6.72 9.16 2.21
C SER A 283 -5.54 8.38 1.62
N TYR A 284 -5.79 7.52 0.65
CA TYR A 284 -4.76 6.76 -0.06
C TYR A 284 -4.19 7.47 -1.30
N ARG A 285 -4.57 8.73 -1.56
CA ARG A 285 -4.08 9.49 -2.74
C ARG A 285 -2.55 9.55 -2.81
N GLY A 286 -1.88 9.70 -1.67
CA GLY A 286 -0.42 9.69 -1.58
C GLY A 286 0.17 8.34 -2.01
N HIS A 287 -0.42 7.22 -1.58
CA HIS A 287 -0.01 5.87 -1.97
C HIS A 287 -0.23 5.64 -3.48
N THR A 288 -1.39 6.03 -4.00
CA THR A 288 -1.68 5.96 -5.44
C THR A 288 -0.69 6.78 -6.27
N ALA A 289 -0.34 7.99 -5.84
CA ALA A 289 0.66 8.82 -6.50
C ALA A 289 2.04 8.15 -6.48
N MET A 290 2.47 7.61 -5.34
CA MET A 290 3.73 6.88 -5.20
C MET A 290 3.79 5.67 -6.14
N ILE A 291 2.73 4.85 -6.19
CA ILE A 291 2.64 3.69 -7.09
C ILE A 291 2.79 4.12 -8.55
N LYS A 292 2.09 5.19 -8.97
CA LYS A 292 2.19 5.72 -10.34
C LYS A 292 3.60 6.21 -10.67
N ILE A 293 4.23 6.96 -9.75
CA ILE A 293 5.60 7.47 -9.93
C ILE A 293 6.60 6.32 -10.04
N LEU A 294 6.59 5.37 -9.09
CA LEU A 294 7.51 4.23 -9.09
C LEU A 294 7.32 3.35 -10.33
N SER A 295 6.07 3.08 -10.73
CA SER A 295 5.79 2.33 -11.96
C SER A 295 6.34 3.02 -13.21
N THR A 296 6.17 4.34 -13.31
CA THR A 296 6.71 5.13 -14.42
C THR A 296 8.24 5.08 -14.43
N VAL A 297 8.89 5.26 -13.29
CA VAL A 297 10.35 5.17 -13.16
C VAL A 297 10.86 3.79 -13.58
N MET A 298 10.21 2.71 -13.13
CA MET A 298 10.58 1.34 -13.51
C MET A 298 10.50 1.11 -15.02
N ILE A 299 9.43 1.59 -15.67
CA ILE A 299 9.26 1.48 -17.13
C ILE A 299 10.39 2.23 -17.85
N ILE A 300 10.65 3.47 -17.47
CA ILE A 300 11.71 4.29 -18.06
C ILE A 300 13.08 3.64 -17.87
N LEU A 301 13.41 3.19 -16.66
CA LEU A 301 14.70 2.53 -16.38
C LEU A 301 14.86 1.22 -17.17
N THR A 302 13.79 0.44 -17.33
CA THR A 302 13.81 -0.78 -18.14
C THR A 302 14.11 -0.46 -19.62
N ILE A 303 13.45 0.56 -20.16
CA ILE A 303 13.66 1.01 -21.55
C ILE A 303 15.11 1.52 -21.72
N VAL A 304 15.57 2.38 -20.84
CA VAL A 304 16.94 2.94 -20.87
C VAL A 304 17.99 1.84 -20.80
N THR A 305 17.75 0.83 -19.92
CA THR A 305 18.67 -0.31 -19.79
C THR A 305 18.69 -1.17 -21.04
N ALA A 306 17.52 -1.47 -21.63
CA ALA A 306 17.43 -2.20 -22.87
C ALA A 306 18.14 -1.44 -24.03
N LEU A 307 17.91 -0.13 -24.16
CA LEU A 307 18.58 0.71 -25.15
C LEU A 307 20.10 0.79 -24.95
N GLY A 308 20.56 0.88 -23.70
CA GLY A 308 21.99 0.83 -23.37
C GLY A 308 22.65 -0.48 -23.83
N ILE A 309 22.00 -1.62 -23.55
CA ILE A 309 22.48 -2.95 -23.99
C ILE A 309 22.47 -3.02 -25.53
N VAL A 310 21.40 -2.60 -26.22
CA VAL A 310 21.32 -2.56 -27.66
C VAL A 310 22.43 -1.69 -28.29
N GLY A 311 22.66 -0.51 -27.69
CA GLY A 311 23.68 0.44 -28.18
C GLY A 311 25.10 -0.14 -28.07
N LEU A 312 25.46 -0.65 -26.88
CA LEU A 312 26.79 -1.23 -26.67
C LEU A 312 27.01 -2.55 -27.42
N ALA A 313 25.99 -3.39 -27.52
CA ALA A 313 26.05 -4.60 -28.34
C ALA A 313 26.25 -4.25 -29.83
N SER A 314 25.51 -3.27 -30.37
CA SER A 314 25.65 -2.80 -31.72
C SER A 314 27.04 -2.21 -31.99
N PHE A 315 27.57 -1.44 -31.07
CA PHE A 315 28.93 -0.90 -31.12
C PHE A 315 29.99 -2.02 -31.14
N SER A 316 29.86 -3.01 -30.24
CA SER A 316 30.74 -4.19 -30.16
C SER A 316 30.71 -4.98 -31.48
N VAL A 317 29.55 -5.21 -32.07
CA VAL A 317 29.39 -5.85 -33.38
C VAL A 317 30.12 -5.06 -34.48
N ASN A 318 29.98 -3.73 -34.49
CA ASN A 318 30.64 -2.89 -35.51
C ASN A 318 32.15 -2.93 -35.37
N GLN A 319 32.70 -2.89 -34.17
CA GLN A 319 34.15 -3.01 -33.94
C GLN A 319 34.72 -4.38 -34.38
N ARG A 320 33.93 -5.43 -34.27
CA ARG A 320 34.36 -6.82 -34.55
C ARG A 320 33.93 -7.35 -35.91
N LYS A 321 33.43 -6.48 -36.84
CA LYS A 321 32.94 -6.89 -38.19
C LYS A 321 33.92 -7.76 -38.95
N LYS A 322 35.21 -7.38 -39.02
CA LYS A 322 36.26 -8.19 -39.71
C LYS A 322 36.42 -9.57 -39.07
N GLN A 323 36.48 -9.64 -37.73
CA GLN A 323 36.62 -10.91 -37.01
C GLN A 323 35.40 -11.83 -37.20
N ILE A 324 34.18 -11.26 -37.21
CA ILE A 324 32.95 -12.01 -37.50
C ILE A 324 32.95 -12.53 -38.92
N GLY A 325 33.32 -11.69 -39.89
CA GLY A 325 33.46 -12.08 -41.31
C GLY A 325 34.46 -13.22 -41.49
N THR A 326 35.63 -13.16 -40.87
CA THR A 326 36.64 -14.25 -40.87
C THR A 326 36.09 -15.55 -40.30
N ARG A 327 35.43 -15.51 -39.14
CA ARG A 327 34.82 -16.71 -38.56
C ARG A 327 33.73 -17.30 -39.47
N ARG A 328 32.93 -16.45 -40.14
CA ARG A 328 31.92 -16.88 -41.10
C ARG A 328 32.55 -17.52 -42.33
N ALA A 329 33.65 -16.95 -42.85
CA ALA A 329 34.41 -17.52 -43.98
C ALA A 329 35.04 -18.89 -43.64
N LEU A 330 35.44 -19.12 -42.37
CA LEU A 330 35.93 -20.38 -41.87
C LEU A 330 34.83 -21.39 -41.47
N GLY A 331 33.55 -21.12 -41.82
CA GLY A 331 32.45 -22.05 -41.65
C GLY A 331 31.63 -21.91 -40.36
N ALA A 332 31.81 -20.84 -39.59
CA ALA A 332 30.98 -20.62 -38.41
C ALA A 332 29.49 -20.39 -38.81
N SER A 333 28.56 -21.10 -38.16
CA SER A 333 27.12 -20.94 -38.41
C SER A 333 26.59 -19.59 -37.88
N GLN A 334 25.47 -19.12 -38.43
CA GLN A 334 24.81 -17.92 -37.90
C GLN A 334 24.42 -18.09 -36.44
N SER A 335 23.91 -19.25 -36.07
CA SER A 335 23.55 -19.58 -34.66
C SER A 335 24.74 -19.53 -33.72
N ALA A 336 25.95 -19.92 -34.17
CA ALA A 336 27.16 -19.81 -33.35
C ALA A 336 27.53 -18.34 -33.04
N ILE A 337 27.34 -17.43 -34.05
CA ILE A 337 27.57 -15.99 -33.81
C ILE A 337 26.53 -15.39 -32.87
N VAL A 338 25.24 -15.70 -33.06
CA VAL A 338 24.19 -15.23 -32.14
C VAL A 338 24.48 -15.73 -30.72
N ARG A 339 24.76 -17.03 -30.54
CA ARG A 339 25.07 -17.61 -29.23
C ARG A 339 26.28 -16.95 -28.57
N TYR A 340 27.30 -16.59 -29.31
CA TYR A 340 28.48 -15.88 -28.80
C TYR A 340 28.09 -14.56 -28.11
N PHE A 341 27.30 -13.70 -28.77
CA PHE A 341 26.86 -12.43 -28.24
C PHE A 341 25.85 -12.59 -27.08
N MET A 342 24.98 -13.61 -27.15
CA MET A 342 24.04 -13.93 -26.07
C MET A 342 24.78 -14.36 -24.78
N ILE A 343 25.81 -15.21 -24.92
CA ILE A 343 26.65 -15.63 -23.77
C ILE A 343 27.47 -14.45 -23.23
N GLU A 344 28.07 -13.62 -24.10
CA GLU A 344 28.81 -12.42 -23.69
C GLU A 344 27.90 -11.50 -22.85
N ASN A 345 26.68 -11.20 -23.33
CA ASN A 345 25.71 -10.39 -22.59
C ASN A 345 25.24 -11.07 -21.30
N PHE A 346 25.02 -12.40 -21.31
CA PHE A 346 24.64 -13.15 -20.12
C PHE A 346 25.67 -13.02 -19.01
N LEU A 347 26.96 -13.13 -19.32
CA LEU A 347 28.04 -12.96 -18.34
C LEU A 347 28.08 -11.54 -17.77
N ILE A 348 27.95 -10.52 -18.63
CA ILE A 348 27.91 -9.11 -18.20
C ILE A 348 26.68 -8.86 -17.31
N SER A 349 25.52 -9.33 -17.74
CA SER A 349 24.28 -9.19 -17.00
C SER A 349 24.35 -9.93 -15.65
N SER A 350 24.99 -11.10 -15.59
CA SER A 350 25.19 -11.86 -14.35
C SER A 350 25.99 -11.07 -13.32
N ILE A 351 27.07 -10.41 -13.75
CA ILE A 351 27.83 -9.52 -12.87
C ILE A 351 26.95 -8.36 -12.39
N GLY A 352 26.19 -7.74 -13.31
CA GLY A 352 25.29 -6.64 -12.99
C GLY A 352 24.20 -7.02 -11.98
N VAL A 353 23.51 -8.16 -12.19
CA VAL A 353 22.43 -8.58 -11.27
C VAL A 353 22.96 -9.06 -9.91
N ILE A 354 24.15 -9.67 -9.84
CA ILE A 354 24.77 -10.04 -8.55
C ILE A 354 25.13 -8.79 -7.76
N LEU A 355 25.77 -7.81 -8.41
CA LEU A 355 26.05 -6.51 -7.78
C LEU A 355 24.76 -5.80 -7.39
N GLY A 356 23.74 -5.82 -8.26
CA GLY A 356 22.43 -5.25 -8.02
C GLY A 356 21.72 -5.90 -6.83
N ALA A 357 21.84 -7.23 -6.65
CA ALA A 357 21.29 -7.94 -5.49
C ALA A 357 21.92 -7.43 -4.19
N ALA A 358 23.24 -7.27 -4.15
CA ALA A 358 23.93 -6.74 -2.98
C ALA A 358 23.49 -5.28 -2.67
N LEU A 359 23.39 -4.44 -3.70
CA LEU A 359 22.92 -3.05 -3.55
C LEU A 359 21.45 -2.99 -3.14
N THR A 360 20.60 -3.90 -3.65
CA THR A 360 19.17 -4.01 -3.26
C THR A 360 19.03 -4.26 -1.77
N ILE A 361 19.78 -5.21 -1.23
CA ILE A 361 19.79 -5.53 0.21
C ILE A 361 20.30 -4.32 1.00
N GLY A 362 21.39 -3.69 0.57
CA GLY A 362 21.95 -2.51 1.23
C GLY A 362 20.95 -1.34 1.28
N LEU A 363 20.29 -1.03 0.17
CA LEU A 363 19.27 0.01 0.13
C LEU A 363 18.06 -0.35 1.00
N ASN A 364 17.59 -1.60 0.97
CA ASN A 364 16.48 -2.03 1.80
C ASN A 364 16.77 -1.86 3.30
N ILE A 365 17.98 -2.19 3.77
CA ILE A 365 18.39 -1.97 5.16
C ILE A 365 18.31 -0.48 5.53
N ILE A 366 18.72 0.43 4.64
CA ILE A 366 18.60 1.87 4.85
C ILE A 366 17.13 2.28 4.95
N LEU A 367 16.27 1.77 4.05
CA LEU A 367 14.84 2.09 4.03
C LEU A 367 14.14 1.59 5.30
N VAL A 368 14.45 0.38 5.77
CA VAL A 368 13.94 -0.18 7.03
C VAL A 368 14.32 0.70 8.22
N ASN A 369 15.60 1.07 8.33
CA ASN A 369 16.10 1.84 9.48
C ASN A 369 15.62 3.30 9.48
N THR A 370 15.40 3.90 8.29
CA THR A 370 15.06 5.33 8.17
C THR A 370 13.55 5.56 8.16
N PHE A 371 12.79 4.67 7.53
CA PHE A 371 11.36 4.85 7.28
C PHE A 371 10.48 3.82 8.00
N GLY A 372 11.06 2.92 8.80
CA GLY A 372 10.31 1.88 9.52
C GLY A 372 9.58 0.89 8.60
N LEU A 373 10.04 0.72 7.36
CA LEU A 373 9.48 -0.27 6.44
C LEU A 373 9.84 -1.68 6.89
N ASP A 374 9.04 -2.67 6.53
CA ASP A 374 9.38 -4.06 6.73
C ASP A 374 10.54 -4.49 5.83
N ARG A 375 11.19 -5.58 6.22
CA ARG A 375 12.27 -6.15 5.40
C ARG A 375 11.69 -6.76 4.14
N ILE A 376 12.40 -6.52 3.01
CA ILE A 376 12.04 -7.13 1.73
C ILE A 376 12.10 -8.66 1.83
N ASP A 377 11.06 -9.33 1.37
CA ASP A 377 11.04 -10.78 1.26
C ASP A 377 12.10 -11.27 0.27
N TRP A 378 12.81 -12.32 0.64
CA TRP A 378 13.95 -12.85 -0.11
C TRP A 378 13.63 -13.21 -1.57
N PHE A 379 12.38 -13.57 -1.90
CA PHE A 379 11.97 -14.01 -3.24
C PHE A 379 11.92 -12.88 -4.28
N TYR A 380 11.81 -11.60 -3.88
CA TYR A 380 11.84 -10.47 -4.81
C TYR A 380 13.17 -10.36 -5.55
N ILE A 381 14.28 -10.70 -4.88
CA ILE A 381 15.63 -10.60 -5.45
C ILE A 381 15.82 -11.57 -6.63
N PRO A 382 15.63 -12.91 -6.48
CA PRO A 382 15.80 -13.83 -7.60
C PRO A 382 14.80 -13.59 -8.74
N ILE A 383 13.58 -13.13 -8.45
CA ILE A 383 12.62 -12.74 -9.49
C ILE A 383 13.15 -11.53 -10.27
N GLY A 384 13.64 -10.50 -9.59
CA GLY A 384 14.26 -9.33 -10.22
C GLY A 384 15.48 -9.68 -11.07
N MET A 385 16.34 -10.57 -10.61
CA MET A 385 17.47 -11.12 -11.37
C MET A 385 17.00 -11.79 -12.68
N LEU A 386 16.00 -12.67 -12.58
CA LEU A 386 15.45 -13.39 -13.74
C LEU A 386 14.86 -12.41 -14.77
N VAL A 387 14.06 -11.46 -14.31
CA VAL A 387 13.43 -10.46 -15.18
C VAL A 387 14.48 -9.65 -15.94
N LEU A 388 15.52 -9.16 -15.25
CA LEU A 388 16.56 -8.36 -15.89
C LEU A 388 17.47 -9.20 -16.81
N TRP A 389 17.70 -10.47 -16.52
CA TRP A 389 18.34 -11.37 -17.46
C TRP A 389 17.51 -11.53 -18.75
N LEU A 390 16.21 -11.74 -18.64
CA LEU A 390 15.31 -11.86 -19.80
C LEU A 390 15.28 -10.56 -20.62
N VAL A 391 15.19 -9.40 -19.98
CA VAL A 391 15.25 -8.09 -20.63
C VAL A 391 16.60 -7.92 -21.36
N GLY A 392 17.71 -8.25 -20.69
CA GLY A 392 19.05 -8.17 -21.26
C GLY A 392 19.23 -9.09 -22.47
N GLN A 393 18.74 -10.34 -22.40
CA GLN A 393 18.81 -11.28 -23.51
C GLN A 393 17.92 -10.84 -24.69
N GLY A 394 16.71 -10.34 -24.41
CA GLY A 394 15.83 -9.78 -25.43
C GLY A 394 16.46 -8.57 -26.14
N ALA A 395 17.10 -7.68 -25.38
CA ALA A 395 17.75 -6.48 -25.91
C ALA A 395 18.94 -6.82 -26.84
N VAL A 396 19.78 -7.78 -26.48
CA VAL A 396 20.96 -8.15 -27.28
C VAL A 396 20.60 -8.98 -28.50
N PHE A 397 19.45 -9.65 -28.53
CA PHE A 397 19.07 -10.56 -29.62
C PHE A 397 19.06 -9.88 -31.01
N GLY A 398 18.52 -8.66 -31.09
CA GLY A 398 18.48 -7.89 -32.35
C GLY A 398 19.88 -7.61 -32.94
N PRO A 399 20.79 -6.97 -32.19
CA PRO A 399 22.19 -6.77 -32.59
C PRO A 399 22.93 -8.07 -32.91
N ALA A 400 22.74 -9.13 -32.12
CA ALA A 400 23.36 -10.43 -32.33
C ALA A 400 22.92 -11.06 -33.67
N ARG A 401 21.62 -10.96 -34.02
CA ARG A 401 21.11 -11.42 -35.30
C ARG A 401 21.67 -10.61 -36.49
N LYS A 402 21.82 -9.29 -36.34
CA LYS A 402 22.48 -8.44 -37.33
C LYS A 402 23.95 -8.85 -37.53
N ALA A 403 24.67 -9.17 -36.45
CA ALA A 403 26.04 -9.68 -36.51
C ALA A 403 26.14 -11.01 -37.28
N ALA A 404 25.20 -11.93 -37.05
CA ALA A 404 25.17 -13.23 -37.73
C ALA A 404 24.93 -13.13 -39.27
N ASN A 405 24.30 -12.05 -39.72
CA ASN A 405 24.03 -11.81 -41.13
C ASN A 405 25.15 -11.06 -41.87
N ILE A 406 26.30 -10.79 -41.23
CA ILE A 406 27.45 -10.14 -41.87
C ILE A 406 28.02 -11.07 -42.96
N PRO A 407 28.16 -10.62 -44.24
CA PRO A 407 28.68 -11.43 -45.31
C PRO A 407 30.17 -11.78 -45.10
N PRO A 408 30.60 -13.04 -45.41
CA PRO A 408 32.01 -13.43 -45.31
C PRO A 408 32.96 -12.56 -46.18
N ALA A 409 32.48 -12.04 -47.29
CA ALA A 409 33.26 -11.20 -48.22
C ALA A 409 33.77 -9.88 -47.59
N LEU A 410 33.17 -9.43 -46.47
CA LEU A 410 33.66 -8.25 -45.71
C LEU A 410 34.99 -8.51 -45.00
N ALA A 411 35.39 -9.77 -44.80
CA ALA A 411 36.67 -10.12 -44.22
C ALA A 411 37.86 -9.87 -45.13
N THR A 412 37.63 -9.87 -46.47
CA THR A 412 38.66 -9.80 -47.50
C THR A 412 38.85 -8.41 -48.10
N ARG A 413 37.94 -7.48 -47.84
CA ARG A 413 38.09 -6.06 -48.25
C ARG A 413 39.12 -5.38 -47.32
N THR A 414 40.35 -5.31 -47.81
CA THR A 414 41.34 -4.30 -47.34
C THR A 414 40.90 -2.95 -47.87
N VAL A 415 40.59 -2.01 -46.99
CA VAL A 415 40.61 -0.57 -47.30
C VAL A 415 41.94 -0.07 -46.83
#